data_a1856b51e98e06faf5c1b632a5860fab
#
_entry.id   a1856b51e98e06faf5c1b632a5860fab
#
_cell.length_a   1.000
_cell.length_b   1.000
_cell.length_c   1.000
_cell.angle_alpha   90.00
_cell.angle_beta   90.00
_cell.angle_gamma   90.00
#
_symmetry.space_group_name_H-M   'P 1'
#
loop_
_entity.id
_entity.type
_entity.pdbx_description
1 polymer ?
#
loop_
_entity_poly.entity_id
_entity_poly.type
_entity_poly.pdbx_seq_one_letter_code
_entity_poly.pdbx_strand_id
1 'polypeptide(L)'
;MQEKMTQVKMEEKECVPVGSVTVLRFAGDITSASKAAVLGTYQGIPDTTKRILLDFSGVDYLNSSGIALIIQMMIAASKTGQRIQTFGLKPHFQKVFTMVGITKYTTLHPDENTACAAFSA
;
A
#
# COMPACT_ATOMS: atom_id res chain seq x y z
N MET A 1 25.11 8.40 -4.98
CA MET A 1 24.17 7.94 -3.93
C MET A 1 23.52 6.65 -4.39
N GLN A 2 23.52 5.65 -3.56
CA GLN A 2 22.93 4.37 -3.93
C GLN A 2 21.44 4.34 -3.59
N GLU A 3 20.66 3.78 -4.50
CA GLU A 3 19.26 3.53 -4.27
C GLU A 3 19.10 2.42 -3.22
N LYS A 4 18.22 2.62 -2.25
CA LYS A 4 17.91 1.59 -1.26
C LYS A 4 16.96 0.58 -1.89
N MET A 5 17.31 -0.69 -1.78
CA MET A 5 16.49 -1.76 -2.32
C MET A 5 15.08 -1.72 -1.71
N THR A 6 14.09 -1.92 -2.58
CA THR A 6 12.69 -2.03 -2.13
C THR A 6 12.51 -3.31 -1.33
N GLN A 7 11.83 -3.19 -0.20
CA GLN A 7 11.42 -4.36 0.58
C GLN A 7 9.92 -4.29 0.80
N VAL A 8 9.26 -5.42 0.66
CA VAL A 8 7.82 -5.54 0.94
C VAL A 8 7.63 -6.75 1.84
N LYS A 9 7.10 -6.49 3.04
CA LYS A 9 6.84 -7.54 4.01
C LYS A 9 5.33 -7.75 4.13
N MET A 10 4.88 -8.99 4.00
CA MET A 10 3.48 -9.34 4.15
C MET A 10 3.24 -9.89 5.56
N GLU A 11 2.24 -9.36 6.23
CA GLU A 11 1.85 -9.79 7.58
C GLU A 11 0.33 -9.90 7.66
N GLU A 12 -0.15 -10.73 8.58
CA GLU A 12 -1.56 -10.74 8.96
C GLU A 12 -1.70 -9.98 10.27
N LYS A 13 -2.77 -9.19 10.39
CA LYS A 13 -3.04 -8.38 11.57
C LYS A 13 -4.52 -8.42 11.88
N GLU A 14 -4.86 -8.48 13.18
CA GLU A 14 -6.23 -8.27 13.63
C GLU A 14 -6.49 -6.78 13.78
N CYS A 15 -7.47 -6.28 13.02
CA CYS A 15 -7.97 -4.91 13.14
C CYS A 15 -9.31 -4.96 13.86
N VAL A 16 -9.36 -4.51 15.11
CA VAL A 16 -10.59 -4.49 15.89
C VAL A 16 -11.46 -3.32 15.40
N PRO A 17 -12.76 -3.53 15.14
CA PRO A 17 -13.57 -4.77 15.29
C PRO A 17 -13.67 -5.60 14.01
N VAL A 18 -12.99 -5.25 12.92
CA VAL A 18 -13.24 -5.86 11.60
C VAL A 18 -12.69 -7.28 11.43
N GLY A 19 -11.65 -7.65 12.17
CA GLY A 19 -11.04 -8.96 12.04
C GLY A 19 -9.73 -8.93 11.27
N SER A 20 -9.39 -10.01 10.58
CA SER A 20 -8.09 -10.19 9.93
C SER A 20 -7.92 -9.30 8.70
N VAL A 21 -6.73 -8.71 8.60
CA VAL A 21 -6.33 -7.82 7.49
C VAL A 21 -4.94 -8.23 7.05
N THR A 22 -4.70 -8.27 5.74
CA THR A 22 -3.35 -8.51 5.21
C THR A 22 -2.64 -7.16 5.11
N VAL A 23 -1.47 -7.05 5.73
CA VAL A 23 -0.66 -5.83 5.73
C VAL A 23 0.51 -6.01 4.80
N LEU A 24 0.72 -5.04 3.90
CA LEU A 24 1.93 -4.95 3.10
C LEU A 24 2.75 -3.77 3.62
N ARG A 25 3.91 -4.06 4.19
CA ARG A 25 4.82 -3.05 4.73
C ARG A 25 5.92 -2.78 3.72
N PHE A 26 5.93 -1.58 3.17
CA PHE A 26 6.90 -1.15 2.18
C PHE A 26 8.05 -0.39 2.85
N ALA A 27 9.27 -0.63 2.38
CA ALA A 27 10.46 0.06 2.87
C ALA A 27 11.44 0.31 1.74
N GLY A 28 12.30 1.31 1.91
CA GLY A 28 13.33 1.67 0.95
C GLY A 28 12.80 2.58 -0.14
N ASP A 29 13.37 2.47 -1.33
CA ASP A 29 13.03 3.29 -2.48
C ASP A 29 12.15 2.48 -3.44
N ILE A 30 11.04 3.07 -3.87
CA ILE A 30 10.13 2.42 -4.82
C ILE A 30 10.27 3.11 -6.17
N THR A 31 10.81 2.39 -7.13
CA THR A 31 11.15 2.90 -8.47
C THR A 31 10.76 1.85 -9.52
N SER A 32 11.17 2.06 -10.77
CA SER A 32 10.93 1.06 -11.83
C SER A 32 11.56 -0.30 -11.50
N ALA A 33 12.64 -0.32 -10.70
CA ALA A 33 13.31 -1.56 -10.28
C ALA A 33 12.51 -2.35 -9.24
N SER A 34 11.42 -1.77 -8.71
CA SER A 34 10.64 -2.35 -7.62
C SER A 34 9.51 -3.28 -8.10
N LYS A 35 9.36 -3.49 -9.39
CA LYS A 35 8.22 -4.22 -9.96
C LYS A 35 8.04 -5.60 -9.33
N ALA A 36 9.12 -6.38 -9.27
CA ALA A 36 9.05 -7.74 -8.71
C ALA A 36 8.68 -7.72 -7.23
N ALA A 37 9.26 -6.79 -6.45
CA ALA A 37 8.96 -6.69 -5.03
C ALA A 37 7.51 -6.28 -4.78
N VAL A 38 7.01 -5.27 -5.48
CA VAL A 38 5.67 -4.73 -5.27
C VAL A 38 4.61 -5.67 -5.84
N LEU A 39 4.66 -5.92 -7.15
CA LEU A 39 3.62 -6.73 -7.80
C LEU A 39 3.74 -8.21 -7.47
N GLY A 40 4.97 -8.71 -7.31
CA GLY A 40 5.20 -10.10 -6.95
C GLY A 40 4.64 -10.42 -5.58
N THR A 41 4.87 -9.55 -4.60
CA THR A 41 4.32 -9.75 -3.24
C THR A 41 2.79 -9.67 -3.27
N TYR A 42 2.24 -8.68 -3.97
CA TYR A 42 0.80 -8.56 -4.10
C TYR A 42 0.18 -9.81 -4.75
N GLN A 43 0.81 -10.36 -5.79
CA GLN A 43 0.32 -11.56 -6.47
C GLN A 43 0.28 -12.79 -5.56
N GLY A 44 1.06 -12.78 -4.49
CA GLY A 44 1.03 -13.82 -3.47
C GLY A 44 -0.17 -13.74 -2.53
N ILE A 45 -0.95 -12.67 -2.59
CA ILE A 45 -2.15 -12.53 -1.76
C ILE A 45 -3.31 -13.30 -2.42
N PRO A 46 -3.98 -14.20 -1.68
CA PRO A 46 -5.12 -14.93 -2.24
C PRO A 46 -6.26 -13.99 -2.66
N ASP A 47 -6.97 -14.34 -3.72
CA ASP A 47 -8.15 -13.59 -4.17
C ASP A 47 -9.25 -13.53 -3.11
N THR A 48 -9.24 -14.48 -2.18
CA THR A 48 -10.18 -14.51 -1.05
C THR A 48 -9.91 -13.48 0.02
N THR A 49 -8.70 -12.89 0.03
CA THR A 49 -8.37 -11.79 0.95
C THR A 49 -9.24 -10.57 0.58
N LYS A 50 -9.91 -9.99 1.59
CA LYS A 50 -10.85 -8.89 1.35
C LYS A 50 -10.33 -7.53 1.78
N ARG A 51 -9.38 -7.49 2.70
CA ARG A 51 -8.87 -6.24 3.29
C ARG A 51 -7.37 -6.22 3.23
N ILE A 52 -6.81 -5.16 2.63
CA ILE A 52 -5.38 -4.96 2.47
C ILE A 52 -5.01 -3.60 3.05
N LEU A 53 -4.07 -3.60 3.98
CA LEU A 53 -3.55 -2.40 4.61
C LEU A 53 -2.15 -2.13 4.06
N LEU A 54 -1.93 -0.94 3.52
CA LEU A 54 -0.63 -0.55 2.96
C LEU A 54 0.08 0.37 3.93
N ASP A 55 1.28 -0.03 4.33
CA ASP A 55 2.14 0.73 5.24
C ASP A 55 3.33 1.29 4.46
N PHE A 56 3.38 2.60 4.29
CA PHE A 56 4.48 3.29 3.61
C PHE A 56 5.44 3.99 4.58
N SER A 57 5.31 3.76 5.88
CA SER A 57 6.13 4.48 6.86
C SER A 57 7.62 4.23 6.71
N GLY A 58 8.01 3.09 6.14
CA GLY A 58 9.42 2.75 5.88
C GLY A 58 9.95 3.20 4.52
N VAL A 59 9.12 3.87 3.71
CA VAL A 59 9.52 4.30 2.37
C VAL A 59 10.26 5.62 2.43
N ASP A 60 11.47 5.63 1.87
CA ASP A 60 12.32 6.83 1.85
C ASP A 60 12.09 7.67 0.59
N TYR A 61 11.76 7.02 -0.53
CA TYR A 61 11.66 7.70 -1.81
C TYR A 61 10.71 6.94 -2.76
N LEU A 62 9.97 7.72 -3.54
CA LEU A 62 9.08 7.22 -4.60
C LEU A 62 9.29 8.10 -5.82
N ASN A 63 9.62 7.51 -6.98
CA ASN A 63 9.59 8.25 -8.22
C ASN A 63 8.30 7.95 -9.00
N SER A 64 8.12 8.58 -10.15
CA SER A 64 6.89 8.41 -10.94
C SER A 64 6.67 6.96 -11.37
N SER A 65 7.72 6.23 -11.69
CA SER A 65 7.62 4.81 -12.04
C SER A 65 7.19 3.96 -10.85
N GLY A 66 7.70 4.28 -9.65
CA GLY A 66 7.29 3.61 -8.42
C GLY A 66 5.83 3.87 -8.08
N ILE A 67 5.41 5.12 -8.22
CA ILE A 67 4.00 5.50 -8.01
C ILE A 67 3.10 4.73 -8.97
N ALA A 68 3.50 4.61 -10.23
CA ALA A 68 2.73 3.86 -11.22
C ALA A 68 2.57 2.38 -10.82
N LEU A 69 3.59 1.76 -10.24
CA LEU A 69 3.52 0.39 -9.75
C LEU A 69 2.50 0.25 -8.62
N ILE A 70 2.48 1.20 -7.69
CA ILE A 70 1.52 1.20 -6.58
C ILE A 70 0.10 1.35 -7.13
N ILE A 71 -0.11 2.24 -8.08
CA ILE A 71 -1.42 2.42 -8.71
C ILE A 71 -1.85 1.13 -9.43
N GLN A 72 -0.94 0.49 -10.14
CA GLN A 72 -1.22 -0.77 -10.85
C GLN A 72 -1.69 -1.84 -9.87
N MET A 73 -1.03 -1.95 -8.72
CA MET A 73 -1.43 -2.88 -7.65
C MET A 73 -2.84 -2.55 -7.14
N MET A 74 -3.14 -1.28 -6.91
CA MET A 74 -4.45 -0.86 -6.40
C MET A 74 -5.56 -1.13 -7.41
N ILE A 75 -5.29 -0.94 -8.70
CA ILE A 75 -6.26 -1.26 -9.76
C ILE A 75 -6.56 -2.76 -9.74
N ALA A 76 -5.53 -3.59 -9.64
CA ALA A 76 -5.71 -5.04 -9.58
C ALA A 76 -6.55 -5.45 -8.37
N ALA A 77 -6.26 -4.87 -7.21
CA ALA A 77 -7.02 -5.14 -5.98
C ALA A 77 -8.49 -4.70 -6.12
N SER A 78 -8.72 -3.55 -6.71
CA SER A 78 -10.08 -3.04 -6.94
C SER A 78 -10.88 -4.00 -7.82
N LYS A 79 -10.27 -4.53 -8.88
CA LYS A 79 -10.92 -5.49 -9.77
C LYS A 79 -11.26 -6.80 -9.09
N THR A 80 -10.47 -7.17 -8.08
CA THR A 80 -10.71 -8.40 -7.30
C THR A 80 -11.69 -8.19 -6.15
N GLY A 81 -12.15 -6.95 -5.95
CA GLY A 81 -13.08 -6.63 -4.87
C GLY A 81 -12.44 -6.47 -3.53
N GLN A 82 -11.13 -6.25 -3.48
CA GLN A 82 -10.38 -6.05 -2.25
C GLN A 82 -10.43 -4.59 -1.84
N ARG A 83 -10.64 -4.35 -0.55
CA ARG A 83 -10.63 -2.99 0.02
C ARG A 83 -9.22 -2.65 0.48
N ILE A 84 -8.80 -1.41 0.22
CA ILE A 84 -7.47 -0.95 0.57
C ILE A 84 -7.57 0.28 1.47
N GLN A 85 -6.78 0.27 2.55
CA GLN A 85 -6.53 1.46 3.37
C GLN A 85 -5.02 1.68 3.43
N THR A 86 -4.60 2.92 3.47
CA THR A 86 -3.18 3.30 3.37
C THR A 86 -2.79 4.24 4.50
N PHE A 87 -1.59 4.08 5.04
CA PHE A 87 -1.06 5.01 6.03
C PHE A 87 0.46 5.15 5.89
N GLY A 88 1.00 6.15 6.56
CA GLY A 88 2.45 6.31 6.71
C GLY A 88 3.14 7.08 5.59
N LEU A 89 2.39 7.62 4.62
CA LEU A 89 3.00 8.43 3.56
C LEU A 89 3.48 9.76 4.14
N LYS A 90 4.69 10.17 3.75
CA LYS A 90 5.19 11.50 4.06
C LYS A 90 4.31 12.55 3.36
N PRO A 91 4.19 13.77 3.92
CA PRO A 91 3.30 14.80 3.38
C PRO A 91 3.49 15.06 1.88
N HIS A 92 4.74 15.09 1.42
CA HIS A 92 5.03 15.29 0.00
C HIS A 92 4.40 14.20 -0.86
N PHE A 93 4.53 12.94 -0.45
CA PHE A 93 3.98 11.81 -1.21
C PHE A 93 2.45 11.73 -1.09
N GLN A 94 1.88 12.20 0.03
CA GLN A 94 0.43 12.31 0.14
C GLN A 94 -0.13 13.24 -0.93
N LYS A 95 0.52 14.38 -1.15
CA LYS A 95 0.11 15.32 -2.18
C LYS A 95 0.18 14.71 -3.57
N VAL A 96 1.30 14.03 -3.88
CA VAL A 96 1.49 13.41 -5.18
C VAL A 96 0.44 12.33 -5.42
N PHE A 97 0.20 11.47 -4.44
CA PHE A 97 -0.80 10.41 -4.55
C PHE A 97 -2.20 10.98 -4.76
N THR A 98 -2.54 12.04 -4.06
CA THR A 98 -3.84 12.70 -4.23
C THR A 98 -3.96 13.29 -5.63
N MET A 99 -2.91 13.93 -6.14
CA MET A 99 -2.91 14.53 -7.47
C MET A 99 -3.06 13.50 -8.59
N VAL A 100 -2.49 12.32 -8.44
CA VAL A 100 -2.61 11.26 -9.46
C VAL A 100 -3.90 10.44 -9.32
N GLY A 101 -4.76 10.79 -8.37
CA GLY A 101 -6.09 10.20 -8.27
C GLY A 101 -6.15 8.87 -7.51
N ILE A 102 -5.18 8.60 -6.66
CA ILE A 102 -5.12 7.34 -5.91
C ILE A 102 -6.27 7.19 -4.91
N THR A 103 -6.89 8.32 -4.54
CA THR A 103 -8.03 8.35 -3.61
C THR A 103 -9.26 7.63 -4.13
N LYS A 104 -9.30 7.29 -5.41
CA LYS A 104 -10.33 6.40 -5.98
C LYS A 104 -10.25 4.99 -5.40
N TYR A 105 -9.06 4.55 -4.99
CA TYR A 105 -8.80 3.15 -4.63
C TYR A 105 -8.58 2.96 -3.15
N THR A 106 -8.17 4.01 -2.43
CA THR A 106 -7.81 3.94 -1.03
C THR A 106 -8.02 5.27 -0.34
N THR A 107 -8.11 5.25 0.99
CA THR A 107 -8.06 6.47 1.81
C THR A 107 -6.70 6.53 2.48
N LEU A 108 -6.14 7.75 2.59
CA LEU A 108 -4.86 7.98 3.24
C LEU A 108 -5.09 8.35 4.70
N HIS A 109 -4.36 7.69 5.60
CA HIS A 109 -4.51 7.87 7.04
C HIS A 109 -3.18 8.26 7.67
N PRO A 110 -3.21 8.94 8.84
CA PRO A 110 -1.97 9.35 9.49
C PRO A 110 -1.23 8.19 10.19
N ASP A 111 -1.96 7.15 10.59
CA ASP A 111 -1.37 6.04 11.35
C ASP A 111 -2.12 4.73 11.11
N GLU A 112 -1.52 3.66 11.62
CA GLU A 112 -2.02 2.30 11.44
C GLU A 112 -3.39 2.10 12.08
N ASN A 113 -3.58 2.62 13.30
CA ASN A 113 -4.85 2.43 14.02
C ASN A 113 -6.02 3.07 13.28
N THR A 114 -5.83 4.29 12.78
CA THR A 114 -6.85 4.99 12.02
C THR A 114 -7.17 4.24 10.72
N ALA A 115 -6.15 3.75 10.04
CA ALA A 115 -6.33 2.99 8.81
C ALA A 115 -7.06 1.66 9.07
N CYS A 116 -6.70 0.95 10.14
CA CYS A 116 -7.40 -0.27 10.55
C CYS A 116 -8.88 0.00 10.81
N ALA A 117 -9.18 1.03 11.58
CA ALA A 117 -10.57 1.38 11.94
C ALA A 117 -11.41 1.71 10.71
N ALA A 118 -10.79 2.24 9.65
CA ALA A 118 -11.49 2.63 8.43
C ALA A 118 -12.11 1.44 7.68
N PHE A 119 -11.63 0.22 7.91
CA PHE A 119 -12.24 -0.97 7.31
C PHE A 119 -13.63 -1.29 7.87
N SER A 120 -13.98 -0.73 9.01
CA SER A 120 -15.30 -0.95 9.63
C SER A 120 -16.38 -0.05 9.03
N ALA A 121 -15.98 0.93 8.23
CA ALA A 121 -16.93 1.87 7.62
C ALA A 121 -17.55 1.32 6.35
#